data_74befc1b5caceb50e1d3da59a41d0437
#
_entry.id   74befc1b5caceb50e1d3da59a41d0437
#
_cell.length_a   1.000
_cell.length_b   1.000
_cell.length_c   1.000
_cell.angle_alpha   90.00
_cell.angle_beta   90.00
_cell.angle_gamma   90.00
#
_symmetry.space_group_name_H-M   'P 1'
#
loop_
_entity.id
_entity.type
_entity.pdbx_description
1 polymer ?
#
loop_
_entity_poly.entity_id
_entity_poly.type
_entity_poly.pdbx_seq_one_letter_code
_entity_poly.pdbx_strand_id
1 'polypeptide(L)'
;MVLPSIAGVTSSTDQYSFVVEGATASSLVRSLNGHAFEGDHGRAYASIHPDFRLSVTTRESGGMCRPARIDVHVDFELTLPMADTSRMGGRVRGAWNGFVAFARAHENHHRLSYLGCAQSFVAQARRQVAPSCFELESDLDQMLYEMKRSCEARQRPFDQSQARVLRNLGLFMLARAGR
;
A
#
# COMPACT_ATOMS: atom_id res chain seq x y z
N MET A 1 -12.19 -8.94 -7.23
CA MET A 1 -11.96 -10.23 -6.50
C MET A 1 -12.13 -9.90 -5.02
N VAL A 2 -13.25 -10.31 -4.42
CA VAL A 2 -13.53 -10.07 -3.00
C VAL A 2 -12.73 -11.08 -2.21
N LEU A 3 -11.71 -10.61 -1.48
CA LEU A 3 -11.01 -11.47 -0.50
C LEU A 3 -11.97 -11.83 0.64
N PRO A 4 -11.87 -13.03 1.22
CA PRO A 4 -12.73 -13.42 2.34
C PRO A 4 -12.54 -12.42 3.48
N SER A 5 -13.64 -11.86 3.95
CA SER A 5 -13.69 -10.98 5.12
C SER A 5 -13.21 -11.77 6.33
N ILE A 6 -12.01 -11.48 6.80
CA ILE A 6 -11.57 -11.94 8.11
C ILE A 6 -12.37 -11.11 9.12
N ALA A 7 -13.10 -11.78 10.02
CA ALA A 7 -13.96 -11.11 10.99
C ALA A 7 -13.23 -9.94 11.66
N GLY A 8 -13.71 -8.71 11.42
CA GLY A 8 -13.16 -7.47 11.98
C GLY A 8 -12.21 -6.66 11.07
N VAL A 9 -11.84 -7.16 9.88
CA VAL A 9 -11.05 -6.37 8.90
C VAL A 9 -11.68 -6.48 7.52
N THR A 10 -11.97 -5.32 6.92
CA THR A 10 -12.45 -5.18 5.55
C THR A 10 -11.59 -4.17 4.79
N SER A 11 -11.62 -4.18 3.47
CA SER A 11 -10.89 -3.19 2.67
C SER A 11 -11.56 -2.88 1.36
N SER A 12 -11.36 -1.65 0.87
CA SER A 12 -11.62 -1.21 -0.49
C SER A 12 -10.31 -0.77 -1.17
N THR A 13 -10.33 -0.58 -2.49
CA THR A 13 -9.18 -0.03 -3.24
C THR A 13 -9.70 0.79 -4.40
N ASP A 14 -9.39 2.09 -4.37
CA ASP A 14 -9.57 2.99 -5.48
C ASP A 14 -8.28 3.06 -6.28
N GLN A 15 -8.37 2.85 -7.60
CA GLN A 15 -7.21 2.88 -8.48
C GLN A 15 -7.22 4.13 -9.34
N TYR A 16 -6.11 4.85 -9.28
CA TYR A 16 -5.79 6.00 -10.11
C TYR A 16 -4.64 5.68 -11.08
N SER A 17 -4.46 6.52 -12.09
CA SER A 17 -3.33 6.39 -13.00
C SER A 17 -2.86 7.76 -13.47
N PHE A 18 -1.56 7.87 -13.77
CA PHE A 18 -0.99 9.01 -14.46
C PHE A 18 -0.43 8.58 -15.81
N VAL A 19 -0.48 9.48 -16.78
CA VAL A 19 -0.06 9.20 -18.16
C VAL A 19 1.45 9.33 -18.29
N VAL A 20 2.08 8.29 -18.84
CA VAL A 20 3.50 8.25 -19.20
C VAL A 20 3.61 8.34 -20.70
N GLU A 21 4.29 9.37 -21.19
CA GLU A 21 4.40 9.64 -22.61
C GLU A 21 5.69 9.05 -23.22
N GLY A 22 5.57 8.55 -24.45
CA GLY A 22 6.70 8.07 -25.24
C GLY A 22 6.46 6.74 -25.92
N ALA A 23 7.27 6.44 -26.92
CA ALA A 23 7.25 5.18 -27.66
C ALA A 23 8.58 4.41 -27.58
N THR A 24 9.63 5.01 -27.01
CA THR A 24 10.94 4.40 -26.76
C THR A 24 11.18 4.24 -25.26
N ALA A 25 12.04 3.31 -24.87
CA ALA A 25 12.38 3.11 -23.45
C ALA A 25 12.93 4.40 -22.82
N SER A 26 13.76 5.14 -23.54
CA SER A 26 14.35 6.38 -23.05
C SER A 26 13.32 7.49 -22.84
N SER A 27 12.32 7.64 -23.74
CA SER A 27 11.25 8.62 -23.57
C SER A 27 10.31 8.25 -22.42
N LEU A 28 9.95 6.97 -22.31
CA LEU A 28 9.12 6.47 -21.21
C LEU A 28 9.78 6.67 -19.84
N VAL A 29 11.07 6.34 -19.71
CA VAL A 29 11.81 6.55 -18.44
C VAL A 29 11.95 8.04 -18.12
N ARG A 30 12.14 8.89 -19.11
CA ARG A 30 12.16 10.36 -18.92
C ARG A 30 10.81 10.86 -18.39
N SER A 31 9.71 10.44 -19.01
CA SER A 31 8.35 10.78 -18.59
C SER A 31 8.06 10.25 -17.18
N LEU A 32 8.39 8.99 -16.88
CA LEU A 32 8.29 8.43 -15.54
C LEU A 32 9.02 9.27 -14.50
N ASN A 33 10.26 9.70 -14.81
CA ASN A 33 11.06 10.53 -13.90
C ASN A 33 10.43 11.90 -13.64
N GLY A 34 9.65 12.44 -14.57
CA GLY A 34 8.90 13.69 -14.39
C GLY A 34 7.68 13.55 -13.47
N HIS A 35 7.16 12.35 -13.29
CA HIS A 35 6.01 12.04 -12.44
C HIS A 35 6.39 11.25 -11.17
N ALA A 36 7.69 11.01 -10.94
CA ALA A 36 8.13 10.22 -9.81
C ALA A 36 7.76 10.87 -8.48
N PHE A 37 7.26 10.07 -7.55
CA PHE A 37 7.06 10.46 -6.16
C PHE A 37 8.40 10.42 -5.43
N GLU A 38 8.60 11.29 -4.45
CA GLU A 38 9.70 11.14 -3.51
C GLU A 38 9.31 10.10 -2.46
N GLY A 39 9.93 8.93 -2.57
CA GLY A 39 9.81 7.87 -1.56
C GLY A 39 11.00 7.89 -0.61
N ASP A 40 10.89 7.24 0.54
CA ASP A 40 11.94 7.15 1.59
C ASP A 40 13.29 6.60 1.07
N HIS A 41 13.30 5.94 -0.07
CA HIS A 41 14.48 5.26 -0.65
C HIS A 41 14.75 5.64 -2.12
N GLY A 42 14.29 6.80 -2.54
CA GLY A 42 14.45 7.31 -3.88
C GLY A 42 13.12 7.42 -4.64
N ARG A 43 13.22 7.49 -5.97
CA ARG A 43 12.05 7.71 -6.82
C ARG A 43 11.14 6.48 -6.86
N ALA A 44 9.88 6.67 -6.47
CA ALA A 44 8.80 5.71 -6.66
C ALA A 44 7.98 6.09 -7.90
N TYR A 45 7.53 5.09 -8.67
CA TYR A 45 6.75 5.26 -9.90
C TYR A 45 5.35 4.67 -9.78
N ALA A 46 4.98 4.23 -8.61
CA ALA A 46 3.66 3.82 -8.18
C ALA A 46 3.54 4.11 -6.69
N SER A 47 2.34 4.13 -6.16
CA SER A 47 2.13 4.27 -4.71
C SER A 47 0.83 3.63 -4.27
N ILE A 48 0.79 3.16 -3.03
CA ILE A 48 -0.43 2.77 -2.34
C ILE A 48 -0.48 3.47 -0.98
N HIS A 49 -1.59 4.15 -0.70
CA HIS A 49 -1.81 4.85 0.56
C HIS A 49 -2.97 4.20 1.30
N PRO A 50 -2.77 3.72 2.55
CA PRO A 50 -3.82 3.18 3.37
C PRO A 50 -4.48 4.27 4.23
N ASP A 51 -5.80 4.30 4.29
CA ASP A 51 -6.56 4.98 5.32
C ASP A 51 -7.29 3.96 6.20
N PHE A 52 -7.04 4.01 7.52
CA PHE A 52 -7.60 3.07 8.49
C PHE A 52 -8.72 3.75 9.26
N ARG A 53 -9.90 3.15 9.20
CA ARG A 53 -11.07 3.57 9.96
C ARG A 53 -11.42 2.50 10.99
N LEU A 54 -11.40 2.87 12.26
CA LEU A 54 -11.77 2.02 13.40
C LEU A 54 -13.25 2.24 13.75
N SER A 55 -13.94 1.14 13.98
CA SER A 55 -15.29 1.14 14.55
C SER A 55 -15.30 0.22 15.76
N VAL A 56 -15.69 0.75 16.91
CA VAL A 56 -15.71 0.01 18.18
C VAL A 56 -17.13 0.08 18.77
N THR A 57 -17.62 -1.05 19.25
CA THR A 57 -18.75 -1.12 20.15
C THR A 57 -18.23 -1.67 21.47
N THR A 58 -18.53 -0.99 22.57
CA THR A 58 -18.08 -1.33 23.91
C THR A 58 -19.21 -1.89 24.75
N ARG A 59 -18.88 -2.59 25.84
CA ARG A 59 -19.82 -3.03 26.88
C ARG A 59 -19.18 -2.95 28.26
N GLU A 60 -19.95 -2.55 29.22
CA GLU A 60 -19.57 -2.61 30.63
C GLU A 60 -19.92 -3.98 31.23
N SER A 61 -19.03 -4.52 32.04
CA SER A 61 -19.24 -5.77 32.79
C SER A 61 -18.32 -5.80 34.00
N GLY A 62 -18.90 -5.96 35.19
CA GLY A 62 -18.12 -6.04 36.44
C GLY A 62 -17.33 -4.76 36.78
N GLY A 63 -17.87 -3.59 36.46
CA GLY A 63 -17.20 -2.29 36.71
C GLY A 63 -16.02 -1.99 35.78
N MET A 64 -15.88 -2.76 34.69
CA MET A 64 -14.86 -2.60 33.66
C MET A 64 -15.50 -2.52 32.28
N CYS A 65 -14.90 -1.78 31.35
CA CYS A 65 -15.33 -1.74 29.98
C CYS A 65 -14.46 -2.65 29.09
N ARG A 66 -15.11 -3.33 28.13
CA ARG A 66 -14.48 -4.25 27.18
C ARG A 66 -15.03 -4.00 25.76
N PRO A 67 -14.27 -4.27 24.72
CA PRO A 67 -14.82 -4.27 23.37
C PRO A 67 -15.88 -5.39 23.24
N ALA A 68 -17.06 -5.03 22.74
CA ALA A 68 -18.07 -5.99 22.29
C ALA A 68 -17.85 -6.36 20.82
N ARG A 69 -17.46 -5.37 20.01
CA ARG A 69 -17.11 -5.53 18.60
C ARG A 69 -16.01 -4.55 18.21
N ILE A 70 -15.09 -5.00 17.37
CA ILE A 70 -14.04 -4.18 16.75
C ILE A 70 -13.98 -4.52 15.27
N ASP A 71 -14.15 -3.51 14.44
CA ASP A 71 -13.97 -3.60 13.00
C ASP A 71 -12.97 -2.52 12.55
N VAL A 72 -12.08 -2.89 11.64
CA VAL A 72 -11.19 -1.96 10.94
C VAL A 72 -11.49 -2.06 9.45
N HIS A 73 -11.81 -0.93 8.84
CA HIS A 73 -11.87 -0.81 7.40
C HIS A 73 -10.62 -0.09 6.90
N VAL A 74 -9.99 -0.62 5.84
CA VAL A 74 -8.81 -0.02 5.22
C VAL A 74 -9.15 0.37 3.79
N ASP A 75 -9.22 1.67 3.53
CA ASP A 75 -9.33 2.21 2.18
C ASP A 75 -7.93 2.40 1.60
N PHE A 76 -7.72 1.88 0.40
CA PHE A 76 -6.46 2.04 -0.31
C PHE A 76 -6.64 2.94 -1.53
N GLU A 77 -5.75 3.91 -1.68
CA GLU A 77 -5.56 4.66 -2.92
C GLU A 77 -4.32 4.12 -3.64
N LEU A 78 -4.54 3.42 -4.76
CA LEU A 78 -3.49 2.85 -5.60
C LEU A 78 -3.26 3.72 -6.82
N THR A 79 -2.06 4.27 -7.00
CA THR A 79 -1.68 5.03 -8.19
C THR A 79 -0.65 4.25 -9.01
N LEU A 80 -0.95 4.04 -10.31
CA LEU A 80 -0.12 3.30 -11.25
C LEU A 80 0.17 4.10 -12.52
N PRO A 81 1.34 3.90 -13.16
CA PRO A 81 1.65 4.49 -14.46
C PRO A 81 0.85 3.81 -15.58
N MET A 82 0.40 4.59 -16.55
CA MET A 82 -0.29 4.16 -17.76
C MET A 82 0.35 4.81 -19.01
N ALA A 83 0.54 4.05 -20.08
CA ALA A 83 1.04 4.57 -21.35
C ALA A 83 0.27 3.97 -22.52
N ASP A 84 0.16 4.74 -23.62
CA ASP A 84 -0.29 4.21 -24.90
C ASP A 84 0.78 3.29 -25.51
N THR A 85 0.50 2.00 -25.54
CA THR A 85 1.43 0.98 -26.05
C THR A 85 1.32 0.75 -27.55
N SER A 86 0.34 1.35 -28.26
CA SER A 86 0.09 1.12 -29.69
C SER A 86 1.27 1.52 -30.57
N ARG A 87 2.00 2.58 -30.17
CA ARG A 87 3.16 3.12 -30.89
C ARG A 87 4.50 2.52 -30.47
N MET A 88 4.52 1.60 -29.48
CA MET A 88 5.74 0.97 -29.00
C MET A 88 6.12 -0.25 -29.86
N GLY A 89 7.39 -0.35 -30.23
CA GLY A 89 7.94 -1.58 -30.78
C GLY A 89 7.81 -2.74 -29.80
N GLY A 90 7.70 -3.97 -30.29
CA GLY A 90 7.39 -5.17 -29.48
C GLY A 90 8.30 -5.35 -28.24
N ARG A 91 9.60 -5.09 -28.37
CA ARG A 91 10.57 -5.17 -27.28
C ARG A 91 10.33 -4.11 -26.18
N VAL A 92 10.04 -2.87 -26.58
CA VAL A 92 9.74 -1.77 -25.64
C VAL A 92 8.42 -2.05 -24.94
N ARG A 93 7.39 -2.47 -25.68
CA ARG A 93 6.08 -2.84 -25.13
C ARG A 93 6.18 -3.95 -24.09
N GLY A 94 6.94 -5.01 -24.40
CA GLY A 94 7.20 -6.10 -23.44
C GLY A 94 7.90 -5.61 -22.16
N ALA A 95 8.90 -4.74 -22.30
CA ALA A 95 9.62 -4.15 -21.19
C ALA A 95 8.74 -3.20 -20.34
N TRP A 96 7.87 -2.41 -20.98
CA TRP A 96 6.88 -1.57 -20.33
C TRP A 96 5.87 -2.41 -19.53
N ASN A 97 5.30 -3.44 -20.14
CA ASN A 97 4.35 -4.33 -19.46
C ASN A 97 4.99 -5.02 -18.26
N GLY A 98 6.24 -5.45 -18.38
CA GLY A 98 7.01 -6.02 -17.26
C GLY A 98 7.21 -5.03 -16.11
N PHE A 99 7.49 -3.75 -16.42
CA PHE A 99 7.60 -2.70 -15.43
C PHE A 99 6.26 -2.44 -14.70
N VAL A 100 5.15 -2.33 -15.44
CA VAL A 100 3.81 -2.11 -14.84
C VAL A 100 3.40 -3.31 -13.97
N ALA A 101 3.69 -4.53 -14.41
CA ALA A 101 3.44 -5.73 -13.63
C ALA A 101 4.25 -5.76 -12.32
N PHE A 102 5.53 -5.37 -12.39
CA PHE A 102 6.38 -5.22 -11.21
C PHE A 102 5.81 -4.16 -10.24
N ALA A 103 5.48 -2.96 -10.74
CA ALA A 103 4.92 -1.89 -9.92
C ALA A 103 3.64 -2.36 -9.20
N ARG A 104 2.71 -3.00 -9.92
CA ARG A 104 1.47 -3.54 -9.33
C ARG A 104 1.74 -4.62 -8.27
N ALA A 105 2.70 -5.51 -8.50
CA ALA A 105 3.07 -6.54 -7.53
C ALA A 105 3.71 -5.94 -6.28
N HIS A 106 4.53 -4.90 -6.44
CA HIS A 106 5.14 -4.14 -5.35
C HIS A 106 4.07 -3.50 -4.46
N GLU A 107 3.14 -2.74 -5.04
CA GLU A 107 2.06 -2.10 -4.28
C GLU A 107 1.11 -3.11 -3.62
N ASN A 108 0.87 -4.25 -4.28
CA ASN A 108 0.08 -5.32 -3.66
C ASN A 108 0.78 -5.95 -2.45
N HIS A 109 2.12 -6.01 -2.42
CA HIS A 109 2.88 -6.43 -1.23
C HIS A 109 2.61 -5.47 -0.06
N HIS A 110 2.71 -4.16 -0.27
CA HIS A 110 2.37 -3.16 0.74
C HIS A 110 0.93 -3.30 1.22
N ARG A 111 -0.02 -3.45 0.31
CA ARG A 111 -1.43 -3.67 0.63
C ARG A 111 -1.63 -4.86 1.57
N LEU A 112 -1.03 -6.00 1.27
CA LEU A 112 -1.11 -7.20 2.12
C LEU A 112 -0.45 -6.99 3.48
N SER A 113 0.67 -6.28 3.53
CA SER A 113 1.35 -5.92 4.77
C SER A 113 0.46 -5.05 5.67
N TYR A 114 -0.19 -4.02 5.14
CA TYR A 114 -1.13 -3.16 5.87
C TYR A 114 -2.34 -3.93 6.39
N LEU A 115 -2.91 -4.83 5.60
CA LEU A 115 -4.00 -5.71 6.05
C LEU A 115 -3.55 -6.64 7.19
N GLY A 116 -2.33 -7.16 7.14
CA GLY A 116 -1.74 -7.94 8.23
C GLY A 116 -1.58 -7.12 9.51
N CYS A 117 -1.20 -5.84 9.40
CA CYS A 117 -1.15 -4.93 10.54
C CYS A 117 -2.55 -4.71 11.16
N ALA A 118 -3.57 -4.45 10.34
CA ALA A 118 -4.95 -4.29 10.80
C ALA A 118 -5.47 -5.56 11.51
N GLN A 119 -5.17 -6.75 10.98
CA GLN A 119 -5.54 -8.01 11.60
C GLN A 119 -4.88 -8.20 12.97
N SER A 120 -3.59 -7.88 13.06
CA SER A 120 -2.83 -7.93 14.31
C SER A 120 -3.39 -6.96 15.35
N PHE A 121 -3.73 -5.74 14.92
CA PHE A 121 -4.38 -4.73 15.75
C PHE A 121 -5.72 -5.25 16.30
N VAL A 122 -6.63 -5.74 15.44
CA VAL A 122 -7.93 -6.25 15.87
C VAL A 122 -7.78 -7.39 16.87
N ALA A 123 -6.82 -8.29 16.67
CA ALA A 123 -6.56 -9.40 17.60
C ALA A 123 -6.08 -8.92 18.97
N GLN A 124 -5.29 -7.85 19.05
CA GLN A 124 -4.81 -7.27 20.30
C GLN A 124 -5.90 -6.40 20.94
N ALA A 125 -6.59 -5.57 20.18
CA ALA A 125 -7.64 -4.67 20.63
C ALA A 125 -8.80 -5.42 21.32
N ARG A 126 -9.19 -6.59 20.84
CA ARG A 126 -10.23 -7.45 21.44
C ARG A 126 -9.93 -7.89 22.87
N ARG A 127 -8.68 -7.83 23.31
CA ARG A 127 -8.23 -8.24 24.65
C ARG A 127 -8.14 -7.08 25.62
N GLN A 128 -8.35 -5.84 25.14
CA GLN A 128 -8.24 -4.67 25.99
C GLN A 128 -9.37 -4.58 26.99
N VAL A 129 -9.07 -4.02 28.14
CA VAL A 129 -9.99 -3.77 29.26
C VAL A 129 -9.57 -2.48 29.91
N ALA A 130 -10.52 -1.61 30.21
CA ALA A 130 -10.27 -0.36 30.91
C ALA A 130 -11.32 -0.11 32.02
N PRO A 131 -11.03 0.77 32.99
CA PRO A 131 -11.98 1.13 34.03
C PRO A 131 -13.25 1.80 33.50
N SER A 132 -13.17 2.50 32.36
CA SER A 132 -14.32 3.14 31.71
C SER A 132 -14.28 2.88 30.19
N CYS A 133 -15.44 3.05 29.52
CA CYS A 133 -15.51 2.92 28.07
C CYS A 133 -14.82 4.09 27.37
N PHE A 134 -14.79 5.27 27.97
CA PHE A 134 -14.05 6.41 27.45
C PHE A 134 -12.52 6.13 27.42
N GLU A 135 -11.97 5.61 28.51
CA GLU A 135 -10.55 5.25 28.56
C GLU A 135 -10.23 4.11 27.57
N LEU A 136 -11.12 3.11 27.47
CA LEU A 136 -10.92 2.02 26.49
C LEU A 136 -10.87 2.55 25.04
N GLU A 137 -11.79 3.44 24.66
CA GLU A 137 -11.82 4.02 23.33
C GLU A 137 -10.54 4.85 23.06
N SER A 138 -10.11 5.67 24.02
CA SER A 138 -8.85 6.42 23.95
C SER A 138 -7.63 5.53 23.79
N ASP A 139 -7.56 4.43 24.56
CA ASP A 139 -6.46 3.47 24.46
C ASP A 139 -6.43 2.77 23.10
N LEU A 140 -7.62 2.42 22.55
CA LEU A 140 -7.73 1.81 21.24
C LEU A 140 -7.32 2.75 20.10
N ASP A 141 -7.66 4.03 20.20
CA ASP A 141 -7.22 5.04 19.23
C ASP A 141 -5.69 5.24 19.28
N GLN A 142 -5.12 5.28 20.48
CA GLN A 142 -3.67 5.34 20.66
C GLN A 142 -2.97 4.10 20.09
N MET A 143 -3.51 2.90 20.35
CA MET A 143 -2.99 1.65 19.79
C MET A 143 -3.06 1.64 18.26
N LEU A 144 -4.14 2.16 17.67
CA LEU A 144 -4.27 2.28 16.20
C LEU A 144 -3.21 3.21 15.63
N TYR A 145 -3.00 4.36 16.26
CA TYR A 145 -1.96 5.30 15.86
C TYR A 145 -0.56 4.67 15.88
N GLU A 146 -0.22 3.97 16.95
CA GLU A 146 1.07 3.27 17.09
C GLU A 146 1.24 2.14 16.06
N MET A 147 0.16 1.39 15.81
CA MET A 147 0.14 0.37 14.76
C MET A 147 0.40 0.97 13.38
N LYS A 148 -0.26 2.07 13.01
CA LYS A 148 -0.03 2.77 11.73
C LYS A 148 1.45 3.12 11.56
N ARG A 149 2.07 3.77 12.56
CA ARG A 149 3.49 4.14 12.53
C ARG A 149 4.42 2.93 12.41
N SER A 150 4.15 1.89 13.20
CA SER A 150 4.96 0.66 13.17
C SER A 150 4.82 -0.06 11.84
N CYS A 151 3.61 -0.09 11.27
CA CYS A 151 3.35 -0.71 10.00
C CYS A 151 4.06 0.01 8.86
N GLU A 152 4.02 1.34 8.84
CA GLU A 152 4.77 2.17 7.88
C GLU A 152 6.27 1.88 7.94
N ALA A 153 6.84 1.83 9.13
CA ALA A 153 8.26 1.53 9.30
C ALA A 153 8.68 0.14 8.76
N ARG A 154 7.75 -0.83 8.73
CA ARG A 154 8.01 -2.18 8.19
C ARG A 154 8.10 -2.22 6.67
N GLN A 155 7.59 -1.21 5.95
CA GLN A 155 7.65 -1.17 4.49
C GLN A 155 9.07 -0.90 3.98
N ARG A 156 9.83 -0.11 4.73
CA ARG A 156 11.18 0.37 4.33
C ARG A 156 12.18 -0.73 3.92
N PRO A 157 12.35 -1.83 4.66
CA PRO A 157 13.28 -2.89 4.23
C PRO A 157 12.89 -3.54 2.90
N PHE A 158 11.58 -3.68 2.65
CA PHE A 158 11.09 -4.19 1.38
C PHE A 158 11.42 -3.24 0.24
N ASP A 159 11.11 -1.93 0.38
CA ASP A 159 11.42 -0.91 -0.62
C ASP A 159 12.90 -0.86 -0.96
N GLN A 160 13.76 -0.88 0.05
CA GLN A 160 15.21 -0.95 -0.14
C GLN A 160 15.64 -2.15 -0.99
N SER A 161 15.07 -3.33 -0.70
CA SER A 161 15.36 -4.55 -1.45
C SER A 161 14.92 -4.45 -2.91
N GLN A 162 13.76 -3.81 -3.17
CA GLN A 162 13.16 -3.68 -4.48
C GLN A 162 13.82 -2.60 -5.36
N ALA A 163 14.47 -1.60 -4.77
CA ALA A 163 15.17 -0.54 -5.51
C ALA A 163 16.24 -1.09 -6.47
N ARG A 164 16.93 -2.18 -6.09
CA ARG A 164 17.89 -2.86 -6.95
C ARG A 164 17.22 -3.61 -8.11
N VAL A 165 16.10 -4.27 -7.83
CA VAL A 165 15.32 -5.00 -8.83
C VAL A 165 14.79 -4.02 -9.87
N LEU A 166 14.18 -2.91 -9.41
CA LEU A 166 13.65 -1.85 -10.27
C LEU A 166 14.69 -1.36 -11.29
N ARG A 167 15.91 -1.04 -10.84
CA ARG A 167 16.99 -0.56 -11.73
C ARG A 167 17.39 -1.56 -12.81
N ASN A 168 17.15 -2.85 -12.59
CA ASN A 168 17.51 -3.93 -13.52
C ASN A 168 16.32 -4.43 -14.36
N LEU A 169 15.15 -3.82 -14.25
CA LEU A 169 14.03 -4.13 -15.14
C LEU A 169 14.36 -3.77 -16.59
N GLY A 170 13.80 -4.56 -17.51
CA GLY A 170 14.05 -4.43 -18.94
C GLY A 170 13.84 -3.02 -19.48
N LEU A 171 12.85 -2.28 -18.99
CA LEU A 171 12.59 -0.89 -19.40
C LEU A 171 13.80 0.02 -19.11
N PHE A 172 14.33 -0.03 -17.89
CA PHE A 172 15.47 0.81 -17.49
C PHE A 172 16.78 0.36 -18.15
N MET A 173 16.94 -0.95 -18.38
CA MET A 173 18.09 -1.47 -19.14
C MET A 173 18.07 -0.99 -20.59
N LEU A 174 16.93 -1.06 -21.27
CA LEU A 174 16.76 -0.57 -22.64
C LEU A 174 16.98 0.95 -22.73
N ALA A 175 16.48 1.72 -21.78
CA ALA A 175 16.68 3.18 -21.75
C ALA A 175 18.16 3.54 -21.65
N ARG A 176 18.94 2.84 -20.78
CA ARG A 176 20.39 3.05 -20.67
C ARG A 176 21.17 2.64 -21.93
N ALA A 177 20.67 1.66 -22.67
CA ALA A 177 21.27 1.26 -23.94
C ALA A 177 20.89 2.16 -25.13
N GLY A 178 20.14 3.26 -24.91
CA GLY A 178 19.73 4.20 -25.95
C GLY A 178 18.67 3.66 -26.92
N ARG A 179 17.89 2.67 -26.50
CA ARG A 179 16.92 1.96 -27.36
C ARG A 179 15.49 2.24 -26.97
#